data_316fdfc5320a8ba56a27718827c50e9e
#
_entry.id   316fdfc5320a8ba56a27718827c50e9e
#
_cell.length_a   1.000
_cell.length_b   1.000
_cell.length_c   1.000
_cell.angle_alpha   90.00
_cell.angle_beta   90.00
_cell.angle_gamma   90.00
#
_symmetry.space_group_name_H-M   'P 1'
#
loop_
_entity.id
_entity.type
_entity.pdbx_description
1 polymer ?
#
loop_
_entity_poly.entity_id
_entity_poly.type
_entity_poly.pdbx_seq_one_letter_code
_entity_poly.pdbx_strand_id
1 'polypeptide(L)'
;MKITVLGPAHPFRGGLASIMEIMARTFQQRGNQVDIRTFTVQYPSLLFPGKSQTLTTPAPADLRIRRCVNTVNPFNWLREGWSLCREAPDFILLKYWTPFMAPCFGTIARLARRNGHTKVLCQIDNVEPHEHHFVDRPFNRYFLSAVDGFVYMSEQVHGELKEYTSAPALFSPHPLFENFGSRTDRGEACVRLGLDPQLSYVLFFGLIRDYKGLDLLLEAWRRLRDAGQTASRRLLVAGEFYAPRERYIRQIAESGLEGEVLLHDHFIPDELVKYYFSAADFVVQPYKSATQSGVTQIAYQFCTPMVVTAVGGLPEIVPDGRVGYVCPPTAEGVAAAIGRMYEGDALARFRENCLEERRRFSWEEMCNRITELYRIVSSPK
;
A
#
# COMPACT_ATOMS: atom_id res chain seq x y z
N MET A 1 -21.15 13.26 -11.36
CA MET A 1 -20.03 13.51 -12.30
C MET A 1 -19.86 12.32 -13.22
N LYS A 2 -19.29 12.54 -14.41
CA LYS A 2 -18.86 11.51 -15.33
C LYS A 2 -17.34 11.33 -15.20
N ILE A 3 -16.91 10.19 -14.72
CA ILE A 3 -15.51 9.91 -14.35
C ILE A 3 -14.96 8.78 -15.22
N THR A 4 -13.80 8.97 -15.78
CA THR A 4 -13.05 7.86 -16.41
C THR A 4 -11.83 7.54 -15.57
N VAL A 5 -11.76 6.31 -15.07
CA VAL A 5 -10.58 5.75 -14.38
C VAL A 5 -9.71 5.10 -15.43
N LEU A 6 -8.41 5.47 -15.52
CA LEU A 6 -7.48 4.90 -16.49
C LEU A 6 -6.28 4.27 -15.75
N GLY A 7 -6.21 2.95 -15.79
CA GLY A 7 -5.17 2.19 -15.10
C GLY A 7 -5.43 0.68 -15.12
N PRO A 8 -4.69 -0.09 -14.31
CA PRO A 8 -4.91 -1.52 -14.18
C PRO A 8 -6.31 -1.81 -13.63
N ALA A 9 -6.99 -2.78 -14.20
CA ALA A 9 -8.24 -3.36 -13.72
C ALA A 9 -8.38 -4.76 -14.32
N HIS A 10 -9.41 -5.51 -13.96
CA HIS A 10 -9.65 -6.83 -14.52
C HIS A 10 -9.44 -6.85 -16.06
N PRO A 11 -8.71 -7.84 -16.60
CA PRO A 11 -8.24 -9.09 -15.98
C PRO A 11 -6.87 -8.98 -15.29
N PHE A 12 -6.26 -7.79 -15.20
CA PHE A 12 -4.96 -7.67 -14.53
C PHE A 12 -5.09 -7.97 -13.05
N ARG A 13 -4.10 -8.68 -12.50
CA ARG A 13 -4.04 -9.05 -11.08
C ARG A 13 -3.15 -8.11 -10.30
N GLY A 14 -3.36 -8.10 -8.97
CA GLY A 14 -2.51 -7.40 -8.01
C GLY A 14 -3.12 -6.12 -7.46
N GLY A 15 -2.46 -5.56 -6.45
CA GLY A 15 -2.97 -4.47 -5.64
C GLY A 15 -3.41 -3.23 -6.44
N LEU A 16 -2.68 -2.88 -7.50
CA LEU A 16 -3.03 -1.72 -8.33
C LEU A 16 -4.40 -1.88 -9.01
N ALA A 17 -4.72 -3.08 -9.52
CA ALA A 17 -6.01 -3.34 -10.14
C ALA A 17 -7.14 -3.29 -9.11
N SER A 18 -6.95 -3.95 -7.96
CA SER A 18 -7.92 -3.93 -6.85
C SER A 18 -8.19 -2.51 -6.36
N ILE A 19 -7.16 -1.68 -6.18
CA ILE A 19 -7.28 -0.27 -5.78
C ILE A 19 -8.16 0.50 -6.75
N MET A 20 -7.90 0.40 -8.06
CA MET A 20 -8.64 1.14 -9.08
C MET A 20 -10.10 0.69 -9.15
N GLU A 21 -10.37 -0.61 -9.00
CA GLU A 21 -11.72 -1.15 -9.00
C GLU A 21 -12.53 -0.74 -7.75
N ILE A 22 -11.93 -0.80 -6.56
CA ILE A 22 -12.57 -0.36 -5.32
C ILE A 22 -12.88 1.14 -5.40
N MET A 23 -11.94 1.95 -5.86
CA MET A 23 -12.12 3.38 -6.03
C MET A 23 -13.26 3.70 -7.03
N ALA A 24 -13.33 2.96 -8.14
CA ALA A 24 -14.41 3.10 -9.10
C ALA A 24 -15.78 2.77 -8.47
N ARG A 25 -15.88 1.68 -7.70
CA ARG A 25 -17.10 1.33 -6.95
C ARG A 25 -17.48 2.40 -5.94
N THR A 26 -16.51 2.93 -5.19
CA THR A 26 -16.77 4.00 -4.21
C THR A 26 -17.33 5.24 -4.89
N PHE A 27 -16.80 5.64 -6.04
CA PHE A 27 -17.36 6.74 -6.82
C PHE A 27 -18.77 6.43 -7.36
N GLN A 28 -19.05 5.20 -7.82
CA GLN A 28 -20.39 4.79 -8.25
C GLN A 28 -21.41 4.83 -7.11
N GLN A 29 -21.05 4.33 -5.92
CA GLN A 29 -21.90 4.38 -4.73
C GLN A 29 -22.25 5.80 -4.30
N ARG A 30 -21.42 6.77 -4.68
CA ARG A 30 -21.65 8.20 -4.48
C ARG A 30 -22.47 8.86 -5.62
N GLY A 31 -23.10 8.06 -6.47
CA GLY A 31 -23.96 8.53 -7.56
C GLY A 31 -23.22 9.08 -8.79
N ASN A 32 -21.92 8.74 -8.97
CA ASN A 32 -21.19 9.13 -10.16
C ASN A 32 -21.29 8.07 -11.26
N GLN A 33 -21.26 8.52 -12.51
CA GLN A 33 -21.11 7.62 -13.66
C GLN A 33 -19.62 7.33 -13.86
N VAL A 34 -19.20 6.08 -13.64
CA VAL A 34 -17.79 5.68 -13.71
C VAL A 34 -17.56 4.66 -14.81
N ASP A 35 -16.50 4.85 -15.58
CA ASP A 35 -16.02 3.97 -16.63
C ASP A 35 -14.52 3.71 -16.41
N ILE A 36 -14.10 2.44 -16.48
CA ILE A 36 -12.70 2.07 -16.33
C ILE A 36 -12.13 1.73 -17.70
N ARG A 37 -11.04 2.41 -18.10
CA ARG A 37 -10.22 2.03 -19.25
C ARG A 37 -8.97 1.33 -18.76
N THR A 38 -8.84 0.06 -19.13
CA THR A 38 -7.69 -0.76 -18.78
C THR A 38 -6.93 -1.24 -20.01
N PHE A 39 -5.85 -1.96 -19.78
CA PHE A 39 -4.90 -2.29 -20.83
C PHE A 39 -5.33 -3.50 -21.68
N THR A 40 -5.04 -3.44 -22.98
CA THR A 40 -4.88 -4.61 -23.84
C THR A 40 -3.46 -5.16 -23.71
N VAL A 41 -2.46 -4.26 -23.58
CA VAL A 41 -1.06 -4.56 -23.27
C VAL A 41 -0.60 -3.56 -22.22
N GLN A 42 -0.31 -4.04 -20.99
CA GLN A 42 0.24 -3.22 -19.90
C GLN A 42 1.77 -3.17 -20.00
N TYR A 43 2.42 -4.33 -20.11
CA TYR A 43 3.84 -4.47 -20.36
C TYR A 43 4.04 -5.47 -21.50
N PRO A 44 5.03 -5.27 -22.37
CA PRO A 44 5.49 -6.31 -23.27
C PRO A 44 5.88 -7.57 -22.47
N SER A 45 5.60 -8.75 -22.99
CA SER A 45 5.90 -10.02 -22.31
C SER A 45 7.37 -10.16 -21.92
N LEU A 46 8.28 -9.57 -22.72
CA LEU A 46 9.72 -9.56 -22.48
C LEU A 46 10.13 -8.77 -21.21
N LEU A 47 9.35 -7.78 -20.84
CA LEU A 47 9.64 -6.90 -19.68
C LEU A 47 8.92 -7.34 -18.38
N PHE A 48 8.13 -8.42 -18.45
CA PHE A 48 7.40 -8.90 -17.29
C PHE A 48 8.06 -10.16 -16.71
N PRO A 49 8.59 -10.09 -15.46
CA PRO A 49 9.31 -11.21 -14.85
C PRO A 49 8.41 -12.36 -14.35
N GLY A 50 7.08 -12.18 -14.36
CA GLY A 50 6.12 -13.15 -13.81
C GLY A 50 5.52 -14.09 -14.86
N LYS A 51 4.93 -15.22 -14.40
CA LYS A 51 4.32 -16.23 -15.29
C LYS A 51 2.99 -15.78 -15.92
N SER A 52 2.23 -14.91 -15.26
CA SER A 52 0.95 -14.38 -15.77
C SER A 52 0.65 -13.00 -15.19
N GLN A 53 0.21 -12.08 -16.06
CA GLN A 53 -0.25 -10.73 -15.66
C GLN A 53 -1.75 -10.70 -15.36
N THR A 54 -2.49 -11.74 -15.71
CA THR A 54 -3.96 -11.72 -15.74
C THR A 54 -4.58 -12.85 -14.94
N LEU A 55 -5.78 -12.57 -14.43
CA LEU A 55 -6.69 -13.52 -13.80
C LEU A 55 -7.51 -14.26 -14.87
N THR A 56 -7.96 -15.46 -14.55
CA THR A 56 -8.91 -16.25 -15.35
C THR A 56 -10.36 -16.13 -14.88
N THR A 57 -10.58 -15.40 -13.78
CA THR A 57 -11.92 -15.16 -13.20
C THR A 57 -12.76 -14.27 -14.12
N PRO A 58 -14.11 -14.35 -14.08
CA PRO A 58 -15.00 -13.44 -14.79
C PRO A 58 -14.77 -11.98 -14.38
N ALA A 59 -15.04 -11.05 -15.30
CA ALA A 59 -15.02 -9.61 -14.99
C ALA A 59 -16.09 -9.27 -13.95
N PRO A 60 -15.82 -8.32 -13.03
CA PRO A 60 -16.82 -7.81 -12.12
C PRO A 60 -18.02 -7.24 -12.88
N ALA A 61 -19.24 -7.79 -12.61
CA ALA A 61 -20.46 -7.41 -13.32
C ALA A 61 -20.94 -5.99 -12.96
N ASP A 62 -20.52 -5.48 -11.83
CA ASP A 62 -20.89 -4.17 -11.27
C ASP A 62 -20.02 -3.02 -11.83
N LEU A 63 -18.93 -3.32 -12.55
CA LEU A 63 -18.02 -2.34 -13.11
C LEU A 63 -18.03 -2.34 -14.64
N ARG A 64 -18.08 -1.16 -15.21
CA ARG A 64 -17.90 -0.99 -16.66
C ARG A 64 -16.42 -0.90 -16.99
N ILE A 65 -15.79 -2.04 -17.34
CA ILE A 65 -14.37 -2.13 -17.66
C ILE A 65 -14.19 -2.32 -19.17
N ARG A 66 -13.42 -1.44 -19.80
CA ARG A 66 -13.07 -1.52 -21.23
C ARG A 66 -11.57 -1.76 -21.39
N ARG A 67 -11.18 -2.88 -22.00
CA ARG A 67 -9.79 -3.17 -22.38
C ARG A 67 -9.48 -2.50 -23.72
N CYS A 68 -8.84 -1.34 -23.67
CA CYS A 68 -8.64 -0.54 -24.88
C CYS A 68 -7.26 0.12 -24.99
N VAL A 69 -6.50 0.22 -23.91
CA VAL A 69 -5.21 0.94 -23.88
C VAL A 69 -4.05 -0.01 -24.16
N ASN A 70 -3.21 0.32 -25.13
CA ASN A 70 -1.96 -0.38 -25.44
C ASN A 70 -0.78 0.55 -25.15
N THR A 71 0.02 0.24 -24.11
CA THR A 71 1.09 1.12 -23.60
C THR A 71 2.25 1.32 -24.56
N VAL A 72 2.39 0.47 -25.58
CA VAL A 72 3.51 0.52 -26.54
C VAL A 72 3.10 0.91 -27.97
N ASN A 73 1.81 1.19 -28.22
CA ASN A 73 1.32 1.56 -29.54
C ASN A 73 0.88 3.03 -29.61
N PRO A 74 1.68 3.96 -30.20
CA PRO A 74 1.35 5.37 -30.27
C PRO A 74 0.03 5.67 -31.02
N PHE A 75 -0.33 4.91 -32.04
CA PHE A 75 -1.61 5.08 -32.73
C PHE A 75 -2.80 4.77 -31.83
N ASN A 76 -2.64 3.81 -30.92
CA ASN A 76 -3.66 3.55 -29.90
C ASN A 76 -3.78 4.72 -28.91
N TRP A 77 -2.69 5.35 -28.51
CA TRP A 77 -2.72 6.50 -27.60
C TRP A 77 -3.50 7.67 -28.21
N LEU A 78 -3.27 7.94 -29.50
CA LEU A 78 -4.01 8.97 -30.27
C LEU A 78 -5.50 8.65 -30.30
N ARG A 79 -5.86 7.42 -30.65
CA ARG A 79 -7.26 6.97 -30.71
C ARG A 79 -7.96 7.10 -29.36
N GLU A 80 -7.35 6.63 -28.30
CA GLU A 80 -7.94 6.67 -26.94
C GLU A 80 -8.02 8.10 -26.41
N GLY A 81 -7.01 8.94 -26.65
CA GLY A 81 -7.03 10.34 -26.29
C GLY A 81 -8.14 11.12 -26.99
N TRP A 82 -8.34 10.91 -28.29
CA TRP A 82 -9.46 11.52 -29.05
C TRP A 82 -10.82 10.94 -28.65
N SER A 83 -10.90 9.67 -28.29
CA SER A 83 -12.13 9.07 -27.75
C SER A 83 -12.53 9.77 -26.46
N LEU A 84 -11.59 9.97 -25.53
CA LEU A 84 -11.83 10.69 -24.26
C LEU A 84 -12.17 12.18 -24.48
N CYS A 85 -11.52 12.83 -25.44
CA CYS A 85 -11.85 14.19 -25.82
C CYS A 85 -13.32 14.33 -26.26
N ARG A 86 -13.84 13.39 -27.05
CA ARG A 86 -15.23 13.37 -27.52
C ARG A 86 -16.22 12.92 -26.44
N GLU A 87 -15.83 11.95 -25.59
CA GLU A 87 -16.68 11.49 -24.50
C GLU A 87 -16.83 12.55 -23.39
N ALA A 88 -15.88 13.48 -23.30
CA ALA A 88 -15.85 14.61 -22.39
C ALA A 88 -16.24 14.25 -20.95
N PRO A 89 -15.51 13.35 -20.25
CA PRO A 89 -15.73 13.16 -18.82
C PRO A 89 -15.37 14.43 -18.05
N ASP A 90 -15.96 14.62 -16.87
CA ASP A 90 -15.61 15.72 -15.97
C ASP A 90 -14.12 15.64 -15.61
N PHE A 91 -13.67 14.45 -15.25
CA PHE A 91 -12.25 14.19 -15.10
C PHE A 91 -11.85 12.76 -15.47
N ILE A 92 -10.55 12.62 -15.81
CA ILE A 92 -9.86 11.35 -15.96
C ILE A 92 -8.99 11.19 -14.73
N LEU A 93 -9.12 10.04 -14.03
CA LEU A 93 -8.25 9.67 -12.94
C LEU A 93 -7.23 8.63 -13.40
N LEU A 94 -5.98 9.03 -13.46
CA LEU A 94 -4.85 8.19 -13.83
C LEU A 94 -4.19 7.57 -12.60
N LYS A 95 -3.76 6.32 -12.71
CA LYS A 95 -2.87 5.68 -11.74
C LYS A 95 -1.46 5.63 -12.29
N TYR A 96 -0.50 6.29 -11.64
CA TYR A 96 0.88 6.37 -12.10
C TYR A 96 1.86 5.77 -11.10
N TRP A 97 2.71 4.84 -11.55
CA TRP A 97 3.65 4.12 -10.68
C TRP A 97 5.01 3.85 -11.35
N THR A 98 5.19 4.19 -12.63
CA THR A 98 6.44 3.97 -13.36
C THR A 98 6.56 4.88 -14.58
N PRO A 99 7.78 5.42 -14.88
CA PRO A 99 8.04 6.25 -16.06
C PRO A 99 7.73 5.56 -17.39
N PHE A 100 7.73 4.23 -17.45
CA PHE A 100 7.35 3.47 -18.64
C PHE A 100 5.97 3.85 -19.18
N MET A 101 5.02 4.21 -18.33
CA MET A 101 3.66 4.60 -18.72
C MET A 101 3.58 6.04 -19.25
N ALA A 102 4.58 6.87 -18.97
CA ALA A 102 4.52 8.30 -19.21
C ALA A 102 4.25 8.72 -20.68
N PRO A 103 4.86 8.12 -21.72
CA PRO A 103 4.56 8.47 -23.10
C PRO A 103 3.10 8.20 -23.47
N CYS A 104 2.56 7.07 -23.06
CA CYS A 104 1.18 6.68 -23.32
C CYS A 104 0.20 7.63 -22.59
N PHE A 105 0.34 7.75 -21.28
CA PHE A 105 -0.56 8.56 -20.45
C PHE A 105 -0.46 10.05 -20.77
N GLY A 106 0.74 10.57 -21.00
CA GLY A 106 0.96 11.96 -21.37
C GLY A 106 0.33 12.34 -22.70
N THR A 107 0.34 11.44 -23.69
CA THR A 107 -0.31 11.65 -24.98
C THR A 107 -1.83 11.61 -24.86
N ILE A 108 -2.38 10.60 -24.16
CA ILE A 108 -3.81 10.48 -23.91
C ILE A 108 -4.33 11.71 -23.14
N ALA A 109 -3.65 12.12 -22.08
CA ALA A 109 -4.03 13.28 -21.26
C ALA A 109 -4.10 14.57 -22.08
N ARG A 110 -3.07 14.87 -22.88
CA ARG A 110 -3.05 16.08 -23.71
C ARG A 110 -4.20 16.14 -24.72
N LEU A 111 -4.49 14.99 -25.35
CA LEU A 111 -5.57 14.93 -26.33
C LEU A 111 -6.95 15.02 -25.67
N ALA A 112 -7.15 14.34 -24.54
CA ALA A 112 -8.41 14.38 -23.81
C ALA A 112 -8.76 15.81 -23.36
N ARG A 113 -7.78 16.59 -22.90
CA ARG A 113 -7.95 17.98 -22.45
C ARG A 113 -8.30 18.97 -23.56
N ARG A 114 -8.17 18.61 -24.84
CA ARG A 114 -8.48 19.52 -25.97
C ARG A 114 -9.92 19.95 -26.05
N ASN A 115 -10.85 19.26 -25.39
CA ASN A 115 -12.25 19.69 -25.30
C ASN A 115 -12.47 20.88 -24.37
N GLY A 116 -11.45 21.34 -23.62
CA GLY A 116 -11.54 22.47 -22.68
C GLY A 116 -12.33 22.18 -21.39
N HIS A 117 -12.98 21.01 -21.27
CA HIS A 117 -13.83 20.60 -20.16
C HIS A 117 -13.12 19.60 -19.24
N THR A 118 -12.60 18.53 -19.82
CA THR A 118 -12.03 17.40 -19.07
C THR A 118 -10.77 17.79 -18.32
N LYS A 119 -10.73 17.52 -17.01
CA LYS A 119 -9.54 17.64 -16.17
C LYS A 119 -8.83 16.29 -16.08
N VAL A 120 -7.51 16.32 -15.96
CA VAL A 120 -6.69 15.11 -15.75
C VAL A 120 -6.11 15.14 -14.35
N LEU A 121 -6.54 14.20 -13.52
CA LEU A 121 -6.05 13.99 -12.16
C LEU A 121 -5.20 12.72 -12.12
N CYS A 122 -4.20 12.70 -11.27
CA CYS A 122 -3.32 11.55 -11.13
C CYS A 122 -3.15 11.14 -9.68
N GLN A 123 -3.44 9.89 -9.37
CA GLN A 123 -2.96 9.25 -8.16
C GLN A 123 -1.56 8.70 -8.45
N ILE A 124 -0.57 9.24 -7.76
CA ILE A 124 0.84 8.94 -7.99
C ILE A 124 1.44 8.13 -6.85
N ASP A 125 2.02 6.97 -7.18
CA ASP A 125 2.67 6.09 -6.21
C ASP A 125 4.16 6.35 -6.11
N ASN A 126 4.82 6.56 -7.26
CA ASN A 126 6.24 6.88 -7.36
C ASN A 126 6.46 7.84 -8.52
N VAL A 127 7.32 8.82 -8.35
CA VAL A 127 7.83 9.68 -9.43
C VAL A 127 9.10 9.08 -9.99
N GLU A 128 10.05 8.78 -9.11
CA GLU A 128 11.33 8.20 -9.47
C GLU A 128 11.33 6.69 -9.15
N PRO A 129 11.72 5.82 -10.11
CA PRO A 129 11.85 4.40 -9.86
C PRO A 129 13.07 4.11 -8.98
N HIS A 130 13.07 2.98 -8.28
CA HIS A 130 14.22 2.52 -7.49
C HIS A 130 15.47 2.23 -8.35
N GLU A 131 15.26 1.88 -9.62
CA GLU A 131 16.32 1.67 -10.62
C GLU A 131 16.19 2.78 -11.67
N HIS A 132 17.12 3.72 -11.68
CA HIS A 132 17.10 4.88 -12.55
C HIS A 132 17.58 4.56 -13.97
N HIS A 133 16.83 5.04 -14.96
CA HIS A 133 17.20 5.01 -16.37
C HIS A 133 17.29 6.44 -16.91
N PHE A 134 18.15 6.67 -17.90
CA PHE A 134 18.35 8.01 -18.48
C PHE A 134 17.07 8.61 -19.11
N VAL A 135 16.11 7.78 -19.47
CA VAL A 135 14.81 8.19 -20.06
C VAL A 135 13.77 8.60 -19.00
N ASP A 136 13.96 8.28 -17.73
CA ASP A 136 12.94 8.46 -16.70
C ASP A 136 12.58 9.94 -16.51
N ARG A 137 13.58 10.81 -16.39
CA ARG A 137 13.36 12.27 -16.22
C ARG A 137 12.62 12.91 -17.39
N PRO A 138 13.00 12.73 -18.67
CA PRO A 138 12.23 13.28 -19.79
C PRO A 138 10.82 12.68 -19.89
N PHE A 139 10.64 11.41 -19.60
CA PHE A 139 9.33 10.76 -19.61
C PHE A 139 8.43 11.31 -18.50
N ASN A 140 8.93 11.41 -17.27
CA ASN A 140 8.21 12.02 -16.16
C ASN A 140 7.81 13.46 -16.49
N ARG A 141 8.74 14.28 -16.98
CA ARG A 141 8.44 15.67 -17.37
C ARG A 141 7.35 15.74 -18.43
N TYR A 142 7.39 14.85 -19.42
CA TYR A 142 6.38 14.77 -20.46
C TYR A 142 5.00 14.44 -19.89
N PHE A 143 4.87 13.46 -19.00
CA PHE A 143 3.58 13.08 -18.43
C PHE A 143 3.09 14.09 -17.41
N LEU A 144 3.91 14.42 -16.41
CA LEU A 144 3.49 15.23 -15.26
C LEU A 144 3.03 16.64 -15.69
N SER A 145 3.61 17.21 -16.76
CA SER A 145 3.15 18.48 -17.34
C SER A 145 1.79 18.40 -18.04
N ALA A 146 1.24 17.20 -18.27
CA ALA A 146 -0.09 17.02 -18.86
C ALA A 146 -1.21 16.85 -17.83
N VAL A 147 -0.87 16.78 -16.54
CA VAL A 147 -1.78 16.53 -15.42
C VAL A 147 -2.16 17.85 -14.75
N ASP A 148 -3.44 18.00 -14.41
CA ASP A 148 -3.97 19.22 -13.79
C ASP A 148 -3.82 19.21 -12.28
N GLY A 149 -3.77 18.02 -11.64
CA GLY A 149 -3.58 17.89 -10.21
C GLY A 149 -3.26 16.45 -9.77
N PHE A 150 -2.66 16.33 -8.59
CA PHE A 150 -2.12 15.09 -8.08
C PHE A 150 -2.70 14.74 -6.70
N VAL A 151 -2.89 13.43 -6.47
CA VAL A 151 -3.04 12.86 -5.13
C VAL A 151 -1.82 12.01 -4.86
N TYR A 152 -1.09 12.31 -3.79
CA TYR A 152 0.11 11.59 -3.37
C TYR A 152 -0.10 10.92 -2.00
N MET A 153 0.68 9.87 -1.71
CA MET A 153 0.50 9.03 -0.53
C MET A 153 1.68 9.07 0.44
N SER A 154 2.78 9.78 0.10
CA SER A 154 3.91 10.05 1.01
C SER A 154 4.57 11.38 0.71
N GLU A 155 5.13 12.02 1.73
CA GLU A 155 5.85 13.30 1.57
C GLU A 155 7.12 13.16 0.71
N GLN A 156 7.73 11.99 0.67
CA GLN A 156 8.84 11.71 -0.24
C GLN A 156 8.40 11.90 -1.70
N VAL A 157 7.28 11.24 -2.11
CA VAL A 157 6.73 11.37 -3.48
C VAL A 157 6.33 12.81 -3.78
N HIS A 158 5.82 13.54 -2.79
CA HIS A 158 5.53 14.96 -2.94
C HIS A 158 6.77 15.82 -3.17
N GLY A 159 7.86 15.53 -2.43
CA GLY A 159 9.16 16.19 -2.64
C GLY A 159 9.67 15.98 -4.07
N GLU A 160 9.68 14.73 -4.54
CA GLU A 160 10.07 14.39 -5.91
C GLU A 160 9.17 15.07 -6.96
N LEU A 161 7.84 15.11 -6.72
CA LEU A 161 6.87 15.71 -7.64
C LEU A 161 7.11 17.20 -7.85
N LYS A 162 7.49 17.94 -6.80
CA LYS A 162 7.80 19.39 -6.86
C LYS A 162 8.94 19.74 -7.83
N GLU A 163 9.84 18.80 -8.12
CA GLU A 163 10.91 19.01 -9.11
C GLU A 163 10.39 19.07 -10.56
N TYR A 164 9.18 18.55 -10.81
CA TYR A 164 8.62 18.41 -12.15
C TYR A 164 7.43 19.35 -12.43
N THR A 165 6.66 19.73 -11.40
CA THR A 165 5.42 20.48 -11.60
C THR A 165 5.06 21.30 -10.36
N SER A 166 4.34 22.42 -10.60
CA SER A 166 3.69 23.25 -9.58
C SER A 166 2.17 23.05 -9.54
N ALA A 167 1.65 22.02 -10.21
CA ALA A 167 0.22 21.72 -10.19
C ALA A 167 -0.24 21.36 -8.75
N PRO A 168 -1.51 21.67 -8.39
CA PRO A 168 -2.04 21.33 -7.08
C PRO A 168 -1.85 19.85 -6.74
N ALA A 169 -1.43 19.58 -5.51
CA ALA A 169 -1.24 18.23 -5.02
C ALA A 169 -1.82 18.09 -3.61
N LEU A 170 -2.60 17.05 -3.36
CA LEU A 170 -3.22 16.76 -2.06
C LEU A 170 -2.70 15.43 -1.51
N PHE A 171 -2.40 15.44 -0.22
CA PHE A 171 -2.06 14.21 0.51
C PHE A 171 -3.31 13.37 0.77
N SER A 172 -3.22 12.08 0.48
CA SER A 172 -4.19 11.07 0.91
C SER A 172 -3.44 9.78 1.19
N PRO A 173 -3.44 9.28 2.43
CA PRO A 173 -2.77 8.03 2.75
C PRO A 173 -3.40 6.86 1.99
N HIS A 174 -2.64 5.78 1.83
CA HIS A 174 -3.13 4.57 1.18
C HIS A 174 -4.37 4.02 1.92
N PRO A 175 -5.50 3.78 1.24
CA PRO A 175 -6.68 3.23 1.87
C PRO A 175 -6.47 1.82 2.43
N LEU A 176 -7.35 1.39 3.34
CA LEU A 176 -7.29 0.06 3.95
C LEU A 176 -7.55 -1.04 2.94
N PHE A 177 -6.94 -2.19 3.18
CA PHE A 177 -7.24 -3.43 2.46
C PHE A 177 -8.42 -4.13 3.14
N GLU A 178 -9.60 -4.12 2.53
CA GLU A 178 -10.81 -4.74 3.09
C GLU A 178 -10.99 -6.20 2.69
N ASN A 179 -10.11 -6.75 1.85
CA ASN A 179 -10.19 -8.09 1.30
C ASN A 179 -9.81 -9.22 2.29
N PHE A 180 -9.25 -8.89 3.46
CA PHE A 180 -8.83 -9.90 4.45
C PHE A 180 -9.93 -10.30 5.44
N GLY A 181 -11.15 -9.77 5.30
CA GLY A 181 -12.28 -10.05 6.18
C GLY A 181 -12.22 -9.25 7.50
N SER A 182 -13.05 -9.66 8.47
CA SER A 182 -13.18 -9.01 9.78
C SER A 182 -12.30 -9.68 10.83
N ARG A 183 -11.95 -8.92 11.89
CA ARG A 183 -11.30 -9.46 13.08
C ARG A 183 -12.13 -10.59 13.70
N THR A 184 -11.47 -11.68 14.09
CA THR A 184 -12.10 -12.81 14.82
C THR A 184 -11.74 -12.75 16.30
N ASP A 185 -12.38 -13.62 17.08
CA ASP A 185 -11.98 -13.84 18.47
C ASP A 185 -10.54 -14.34 18.54
N ARG A 186 -9.80 -13.90 19.57
CA ARG A 186 -8.39 -14.27 19.75
C ARG A 186 -8.18 -15.74 19.98
N GLY A 187 -9.06 -16.37 20.77
CA GLY A 187 -8.98 -17.81 21.05
C GLY A 187 -9.21 -18.63 19.77
N GLU A 188 -10.23 -18.27 18.97
CA GLU A 188 -10.45 -18.87 17.65
C GLU A 188 -9.23 -18.73 16.74
N ALA A 189 -8.65 -17.53 16.69
CA ALA A 189 -7.48 -17.26 15.88
C ALA A 189 -6.27 -18.09 16.30
N CYS A 190 -6.01 -18.20 17.61
CA CYS A 190 -4.94 -19.03 18.16
C CYS A 190 -5.13 -20.50 17.81
N VAL A 191 -6.32 -21.05 18.00
CA VAL A 191 -6.64 -22.45 17.64
C VAL A 191 -6.42 -22.69 16.16
N ARG A 192 -6.86 -21.77 15.30
CA ARG A 192 -6.70 -21.89 13.84
C ARG A 192 -5.24 -21.90 13.39
N LEU A 193 -4.37 -21.20 14.10
CA LEU A 193 -2.94 -21.10 13.82
C LEU A 193 -2.09 -22.11 14.59
N GLY A 194 -2.69 -22.96 15.44
CA GLY A 194 -1.93 -23.90 16.30
C GLY A 194 -1.16 -23.21 17.41
N LEU A 195 -1.63 -22.06 17.87
CA LEU A 195 -0.99 -21.23 18.91
C LEU A 195 -1.65 -21.44 20.27
N ASP A 196 -0.88 -21.31 21.36
CA ASP A 196 -1.39 -21.34 22.73
C ASP A 196 -2.11 -20.00 23.07
N PRO A 197 -3.43 -20.01 23.34
CA PRO A 197 -4.16 -18.79 23.67
C PRO A 197 -3.74 -18.13 24.99
N GLN A 198 -2.99 -18.81 25.85
CA GLN A 198 -2.47 -18.26 27.11
C GLN A 198 -1.22 -17.40 26.93
N LEU A 199 -0.55 -17.49 25.78
CA LEU A 199 0.66 -16.74 25.49
C LEU A 199 0.34 -15.44 24.74
N SER A 200 1.18 -14.43 24.90
CA SER A 200 1.17 -13.18 24.15
C SER A 200 1.96 -13.31 22.84
N TYR A 201 1.49 -12.69 21.75
CA TYR A 201 2.13 -12.79 20.44
C TYR A 201 2.50 -11.42 19.90
N VAL A 202 3.79 -11.22 19.63
CA VAL A 202 4.32 -10.11 18.85
C VAL A 202 4.46 -10.58 17.40
N LEU A 203 3.82 -9.90 16.46
CA LEU A 203 3.75 -10.32 15.07
C LEU A 203 4.76 -9.56 14.20
N PHE A 204 5.54 -10.30 13.42
CA PHE A 204 6.22 -9.82 12.20
C PHE A 204 5.52 -10.44 11.00
N PHE A 205 5.09 -9.62 10.03
CA PHE A 205 4.23 -10.09 8.94
C PHE A 205 4.70 -9.66 7.53
N GLY A 206 4.43 -10.54 6.55
CA GLY A 206 4.60 -10.29 5.11
C GLY A 206 5.93 -10.81 4.56
N LEU A 207 6.20 -10.56 3.26
CA LEU A 207 7.40 -11.06 2.58
C LEU A 207 8.66 -10.67 3.35
N ILE A 208 9.52 -11.63 3.66
CA ILE A 208 10.73 -11.44 4.47
C ILE A 208 11.88 -11.05 3.54
N ARG A 209 12.26 -9.75 3.61
CA ARG A 209 13.36 -9.13 2.86
C ARG A 209 14.30 -8.41 3.82
N ASP A 210 15.57 -8.23 3.44
CA ASP A 210 16.59 -7.63 4.31
C ASP A 210 16.22 -6.25 4.83
N TYR A 211 15.61 -5.40 3.99
CA TYR A 211 15.19 -4.06 4.40
C TYR A 211 14.08 -4.05 5.47
N LYS A 212 13.33 -5.15 5.62
CA LYS A 212 12.28 -5.29 6.63
C LYS A 212 12.81 -5.58 8.03
N GLY A 213 14.10 -5.88 8.18
CA GLY A 213 14.78 -5.87 9.45
C GLY A 213 14.41 -7.01 10.40
N LEU A 214 14.07 -8.21 9.89
CA LEU A 214 13.83 -9.35 10.77
C LEU A 214 15.07 -9.66 11.64
N ASP A 215 16.27 -9.50 11.10
CA ASP A 215 17.54 -9.65 11.84
C ASP A 215 17.62 -8.67 13.02
N LEU A 216 17.18 -7.43 12.81
CA LEU A 216 17.10 -6.40 13.86
C LEU A 216 16.10 -6.79 14.96
N LEU A 217 14.94 -7.34 14.57
CA LEU A 217 13.92 -7.79 15.50
C LEU A 217 14.38 -9.00 16.33
N LEU A 218 15.07 -9.95 15.73
CA LEU A 218 15.64 -11.10 16.44
C LEU A 218 16.66 -10.67 17.50
N GLU A 219 17.51 -9.71 17.18
CA GLU A 219 18.45 -9.15 18.15
C GLU A 219 17.72 -8.35 19.25
N ALA A 220 16.68 -7.61 18.92
CA ALA A 220 15.82 -6.94 19.91
C ALA A 220 15.12 -7.95 20.82
N TRP A 221 14.64 -9.06 20.28
CA TRP A 221 13.99 -10.13 21.03
C TRP A 221 14.96 -10.83 21.99
N ARG A 222 16.19 -11.08 21.54
CA ARG A 222 17.25 -11.61 22.42
C ARG A 222 17.48 -10.72 23.64
N ARG A 223 17.54 -9.38 23.45
CA ARG A 223 17.70 -8.41 24.54
C ARG A 223 16.53 -8.44 25.53
N LEU A 224 15.30 -8.56 25.04
CA LEU A 224 14.10 -8.68 25.87
C LEU A 224 14.13 -9.98 26.68
N ARG A 225 14.55 -11.09 26.09
CA ARG A 225 14.71 -12.37 26.81
C ARG A 225 15.77 -12.28 27.89
N ASP A 226 16.94 -11.71 27.58
CA ASP A 226 18.04 -11.56 28.53
C ASP A 226 17.63 -10.66 29.71
N ALA A 227 16.66 -9.75 29.49
CA ALA A 227 16.03 -8.95 30.53
C ALA A 227 14.82 -9.63 31.21
N GLY A 228 14.53 -10.90 30.91
CA GLY A 228 13.45 -11.68 31.52
C GLY A 228 12.03 -11.26 31.08
N GLN A 229 11.89 -10.55 29.95
CA GLN A 229 10.62 -9.97 29.51
C GLN A 229 9.84 -10.84 28.51
N THR A 230 10.28 -12.05 28.20
CA THR A 230 9.66 -12.91 27.17
C THR A 230 8.99 -14.18 27.71
N ALA A 231 8.97 -14.43 29.01
CA ALA A 231 8.52 -15.69 29.63
C ALA A 231 7.13 -16.14 29.15
N SER A 232 6.16 -15.23 29.05
CA SER A 232 4.79 -15.51 28.55
C SER A 232 4.55 -14.97 27.13
N ARG A 233 5.61 -14.67 26.39
CA ARG A 233 5.51 -14.00 25.06
C ARG A 233 6.21 -14.83 23.99
N ARG A 234 5.73 -14.73 22.75
CA ARG A 234 6.34 -15.36 21.58
C ARG A 234 6.43 -14.36 20.45
N LEU A 235 7.49 -14.45 19.67
CA LEU A 235 7.62 -13.75 18.40
C LEU A 235 7.06 -14.63 17.29
N LEU A 236 5.95 -14.22 16.70
CA LEU A 236 5.33 -14.90 15.57
C LEU A 236 5.80 -14.24 14.27
N VAL A 237 6.60 -14.94 13.49
CA VAL A 237 7.08 -14.52 12.18
C VAL A 237 6.26 -15.22 11.09
N ALA A 238 5.49 -14.46 10.32
CA ALA A 238 4.59 -15.01 9.31
C ALA A 238 4.84 -14.37 7.93
N GLY A 239 5.28 -15.20 6.98
CA GLY A 239 5.53 -14.78 5.61
C GLY A 239 6.63 -15.54 4.90
N GLU A 240 6.63 -15.46 3.59
CA GLU A 240 7.58 -16.15 2.72
C GLU A 240 8.93 -15.43 2.69
N PHE A 241 10.02 -16.18 2.72
CA PHE A 241 11.39 -15.66 2.60
C PHE A 241 11.74 -15.31 1.16
N TYR A 242 12.11 -14.04 0.96
CA TYR A 242 12.75 -13.49 -0.25
C TYR A 242 14.20 -13.05 0.01
N ALA A 243 14.72 -13.41 1.18
CA ALA A 243 16.11 -13.30 1.61
C ALA A 243 16.63 -14.70 2.00
N PRO A 244 17.94 -14.93 2.12
CA PRO A 244 18.49 -16.22 2.52
C PRO A 244 17.96 -16.65 3.90
N ARG A 245 17.07 -17.64 3.92
CA ARG A 245 16.38 -18.16 5.11
C ARG A 245 17.35 -18.67 6.17
N GLU A 246 18.38 -19.37 5.75
CA GLU A 246 19.39 -20.02 6.61
C GLU A 246 20.11 -19.03 7.53
N ARG A 247 20.26 -17.78 7.10
CA ARG A 247 20.82 -16.69 7.91
C ARG A 247 19.98 -16.44 9.16
N TYR A 248 18.67 -16.37 9.02
CA TYR A 248 17.75 -16.10 10.13
C TYR A 248 17.61 -17.31 11.06
N ILE A 249 17.56 -18.53 10.51
CA ILE A 249 17.55 -19.77 11.29
C ILE A 249 18.82 -19.86 12.16
N ARG A 250 19.98 -19.57 11.57
CA ARG A 250 21.24 -19.53 12.31
C ARG A 250 21.21 -18.49 13.42
N GLN A 251 20.74 -17.28 13.14
CA GLN A 251 20.61 -16.21 14.14
C GLN A 251 19.69 -16.61 15.30
N ILE A 252 18.57 -17.28 15.02
CA ILE A 252 17.65 -17.81 16.05
C ILE A 252 18.40 -18.85 16.93
N ALA A 253 19.09 -19.81 16.33
CA ALA A 253 19.81 -20.84 17.05
C ALA A 253 20.99 -20.27 17.88
N GLU A 254 21.83 -19.45 17.28
CA GLU A 254 22.96 -18.80 17.97
C GLU A 254 22.51 -17.88 19.13
N SER A 255 21.31 -17.35 19.01
CA SER A 255 20.69 -16.54 20.08
C SER A 255 19.89 -17.37 21.08
N GLY A 256 19.72 -18.69 20.90
CA GLY A 256 18.94 -19.58 21.76
C GLY A 256 17.44 -19.24 21.81
N LEU A 257 16.86 -18.83 20.68
CA LEU A 257 15.48 -18.34 20.57
C LEU A 257 14.50 -19.37 20.00
N GLU A 258 14.91 -20.63 19.77
CA GLU A 258 14.12 -21.67 19.08
C GLU A 258 12.77 -21.95 19.77
N GLY A 259 12.68 -21.80 21.09
CA GLY A 259 11.43 -21.98 21.85
C GLY A 259 10.54 -20.74 21.90
N GLU A 260 11.02 -19.59 21.44
CA GLU A 260 10.34 -18.30 21.57
C GLU A 260 9.93 -17.69 20.22
N VAL A 261 10.61 -18.05 19.14
CA VAL A 261 10.33 -17.59 17.77
C VAL A 261 9.60 -18.67 17.00
N LEU A 262 8.35 -18.36 16.65
CA LEU A 262 7.50 -19.26 15.85
C LEU A 262 7.56 -18.82 14.40
N LEU A 263 8.04 -19.69 13.50
CA LEU A 263 8.20 -19.41 12.08
C LEU A 263 7.07 -20.04 11.26
N HIS A 264 6.22 -19.23 10.66
CA HIS A 264 5.26 -19.60 9.63
C HIS A 264 5.82 -19.13 8.28
N ASP A 265 6.85 -19.79 7.79
CA ASP A 265 7.71 -19.42 6.67
C ASP A 265 7.14 -19.81 5.29
N HIS A 266 5.91 -19.48 5.04
CA HIS A 266 5.23 -19.73 3.77
C HIS A 266 4.39 -18.50 3.37
N PHE A 267 3.94 -18.47 2.13
CA PHE A 267 2.97 -17.48 1.69
C PHE A 267 1.68 -17.60 2.52
N ILE A 268 1.25 -16.50 3.11
CA ILE A 268 0.03 -16.46 3.91
C ILE A 268 -1.15 -16.10 2.99
N PRO A 269 -2.08 -17.03 2.73
CA PRO A 269 -3.29 -16.75 1.95
C PRO A 269 -4.14 -15.64 2.59
N ASP A 270 -4.83 -14.85 1.75
CA ASP A 270 -5.62 -13.69 2.19
C ASP A 270 -6.64 -14.05 3.27
N GLU A 271 -7.29 -15.22 3.15
CA GLU A 271 -8.28 -15.72 4.12
C GLU A 271 -7.70 -16.05 5.51
N LEU A 272 -6.38 -16.25 5.60
CA LEU A 272 -5.69 -16.54 6.87
C LEU A 272 -5.15 -15.28 7.54
N VAL A 273 -4.96 -14.18 6.84
CA VAL A 273 -4.38 -12.93 7.36
C VAL A 273 -5.10 -12.47 8.62
N LYS A 274 -6.43 -12.50 8.64
CA LYS A 274 -7.25 -12.10 9.79
C LYS A 274 -6.88 -12.84 11.07
N TYR A 275 -6.52 -14.11 11.01
CA TYR A 275 -6.17 -14.89 12.20
C TYR A 275 -4.84 -14.44 12.81
N TYR A 276 -3.83 -14.13 11.98
CA TYR A 276 -2.55 -13.61 12.46
C TYR A 276 -2.71 -12.28 13.21
N PHE A 277 -3.46 -11.33 12.63
CA PHE A 277 -3.69 -10.03 13.26
C PHE A 277 -4.69 -10.10 14.43
N SER A 278 -5.56 -11.11 14.47
CA SER A 278 -6.46 -11.34 15.61
C SER A 278 -5.76 -12.01 16.78
N ALA A 279 -4.82 -12.93 16.55
CA ALA A 279 -4.04 -13.59 17.58
C ALA A 279 -2.99 -12.66 18.19
N ALA A 280 -2.44 -11.72 17.42
CA ALA A 280 -1.36 -10.84 17.84
C ALA A 280 -1.82 -9.74 18.81
N ASP A 281 -0.95 -9.42 19.78
CA ASP A 281 -1.13 -8.24 20.64
C ASP A 281 -0.85 -6.96 19.86
N PHE A 282 0.23 -6.97 19.07
CA PHE A 282 0.61 -5.90 18.15
C PHE A 282 1.56 -6.44 17.06
N VAL A 283 1.76 -5.63 16.01
CA VAL A 283 2.69 -5.94 14.92
C VAL A 283 3.94 -5.06 15.01
N VAL A 284 5.10 -5.62 14.72
CA VAL A 284 6.38 -4.91 14.66
C VAL A 284 6.87 -4.83 13.23
N GLN A 285 7.22 -3.63 12.79
CA GLN A 285 7.81 -3.33 11.49
C GLN A 285 9.18 -2.67 11.70
N PRO A 286 10.23 -3.46 11.95
CA PRO A 286 11.57 -2.98 12.30
C PRO A 286 12.38 -2.62 11.05
N TYR A 287 11.75 -1.92 10.11
CA TYR A 287 12.29 -1.68 8.78
C TYR A 287 13.57 -0.83 8.85
N LYS A 288 14.53 -1.15 7.99
CA LYS A 288 15.78 -0.38 7.81
C LYS A 288 15.59 0.77 6.81
N SER A 289 14.66 0.57 5.86
CA SER A 289 14.22 1.58 4.91
C SER A 289 12.78 1.26 4.45
N ALA A 290 12.00 2.29 4.17
CA ALA A 290 10.65 2.12 3.63
C ALA A 290 10.19 3.43 2.98
N THR A 291 9.40 3.36 1.91
CA THR A 291 8.56 4.47 1.45
C THR A 291 7.19 4.39 2.11
N GLN A 292 6.59 3.22 2.07
CA GLN A 292 5.30 2.89 2.70
C GLN A 292 5.28 1.40 3.11
N SER A 293 4.25 0.99 3.89
CA SER A 293 4.05 -0.41 4.24
C SER A 293 2.57 -0.81 4.14
N GLY A 294 2.28 -1.80 3.32
CA GLY A 294 0.96 -2.43 3.30
C GLY A 294 0.60 -3.11 4.63
N VAL A 295 1.59 -3.48 5.43
CA VAL A 295 1.37 -4.11 6.74
C VAL A 295 0.76 -3.12 7.74
N THR A 296 1.10 -1.82 7.67
CA THR A 296 0.45 -0.79 8.50
C THR A 296 -1.05 -0.69 8.18
N GLN A 297 -1.42 -0.80 6.91
CA GLN A 297 -2.82 -0.75 6.48
C GLN A 297 -3.60 -1.97 6.99
N ILE A 298 -2.99 -3.16 6.92
CA ILE A 298 -3.58 -4.39 7.47
C ILE A 298 -3.73 -4.25 8.99
N ALA A 299 -2.74 -3.71 9.70
CA ALA A 299 -2.81 -3.48 11.14
C ALA A 299 -3.97 -2.54 11.52
N TYR A 300 -4.19 -1.46 10.77
CA TYR A 300 -5.35 -0.59 10.94
C TYR A 300 -6.67 -1.29 10.66
N GLN A 301 -6.75 -2.12 9.62
CA GLN A 301 -7.93 -2.91 9.31
C GLN A 301 -8.38 -3.71 10.53
N PHE A 302 -7.44 -4.39 11.20
CA PHE A 302 -7.71 -5.24 12.35
C PHE A 302 -7.58 -4.52 13.70
N CYS A 303 -7.39 -3.21 13.71
CA CYS A 303 -7.15 -2.42 14.94
C CYS A 303 -6.04 -3.04 15.81
N THR A 304 -4.97 -3.51 15.17
CA THR A 304 -3.82 -4.10 15.83
C THR A 304 -2.76 -3.01 16.02
N PRO A 305 -2.36 -2.68 17.27
CA PRO A 305 -1.34 -1.68 17.54
C PRO A 305 -0.01 -1.99 16.86
N MET A 306 0.85 -0.99 16.71
CA MET A 306 2.06 -1.12 15.93
C MET A 306 3.30 -0.63 16.68
N VAL A 307 4.43 -1.31 16.46
CA VAL A 307 5.76 -0.76 16.71
C VAL A 307 6.46 -0.63 15.36
N VAL A 308 6.88 0.57 15.01
CA VAL A 308 7.53 0.85 13.74
C VAL A 308 8.84 1.60 13.94
N THR A 309 9.80 1.41 13.07
CA THR A 309 11.02 2.21 13.06
C THR A 309 10.79 3.58 12.39
N ALA A 310 11.55 4.59 12.79
CA ALA A 310 11.50 5.96 12.27
C ALA A 310 12.18 6.03 10.89
N VAL A 311 11.65 5.31 9.89
CA VAL A 311 12.17 5.29 8.50
C VAL A 311 11.06 5.57 7.50
N GLY A 312 11.38 6.36 6.46
CA GLY A 312 10.46 6.70 5.38
C GLY A 312 9.12 7.25 5.87
N GLY A 313 8.03 6.82 5.27
CA GLY A 313 6.68 7.27 5.60
C GLY A 313 6.03 6.55 6.81
N LEU A 314 6.71 5.65 7.52
CA LEU A 314 6.11 4.94 8.65
C LEU A 314 5.66 5.87 9.80
N PRO A 315 6.46 6.88 10.23
CA PRO A 315 6.04 7.82 11.28
C PRO A 315 4.82 8.69 10.90
N GLU A 316 4.61 8.95 9.61
CA GLU A 316 3.46 9.73 9.12
C GLU A 316 2.15 8.94 9.27
N ILE A 317 2.25 7.61 9.15
CA ILE A 317 1.11 6.69 9.19
C ILE A 317 0.83 6.20 10.60
N VAL A 318 1.87 6.02 11.41
CA VAL A 318 1.77 5.53 12.81
C VAL A 318 2.13 6.67 13.76
N PRO A 319 1.15 7.48 14.21
CA PRO A 319 1.40 8.54 15.19
C PRO A 319 1.93 7.96 16.51
N ASP A 320 3.15 8.40 16.90
CA ASP A 320 3.82 7.92 18.13
C ASP A 320 2.99 8.17 19.38
N GLY A 321 2.85 7.15 20.23
CA GLY A 321 2.09 7.19 21.47
C GLY A 321 0.56 7.20 21.30
N ARG A 322 0.03 7.12 20.04
CA ARG A 322 -1.41 7.12 19.76
C ARG A 322 -1.93 5.74 19.33
N VAL A 323 -1.28 5.08 18.39
CA VAL A 323 -1.67 3.74 17.90
C VAL A 323 -0.54 2.72 18.06
N GLY A 324 0.53 3.11 18.71
CA GLY A 324 1.73 2.34 18.94
C GLY A 324 2.92 3.24 19.19
N TYR A 325 4.13 2.74 18.92
CA TYR A 325 5.36 3.49 19.12
C TYR A 325 6.21 3.54 17.86
N VAL A 326 6.84 4.71 17.65
CA VAL A 326 7.88 4.94 16.66
C VAL A 326 9.22 4.91 17.37
N CYS A 327 10.18 4.13 16.88
CA CYS A 327 11.49 3.96 17.53
C CYS A 327 12.65 4.09 16.54
N PRO A 328 13.87 4.37 17.01
CA PRO A 328 15.08 4.30 16.17
C PRO A 328 15.22 2.91 15.52
N PRO A 329 15.78 2.81 14.30
CA PRO A 329 16.02 1.53 13.61
C PRO A 329 17.25 0.80 14.20
N THR A 330 17.22 0.57 15.49
CA THR A 330 18.26 -0.16 16.27
C THR A 330 17.60 -1.24 17.14
N ALA A 331 18.35 -2.28 17.48
CA ALA A 331 17.85 -3.36 18.32
C ALA A 331 17.40 -2.85 19.71
N GLU A 332 18.13 -1.89 20.28
CA GLU A 332 17.76 -1.23 21.53
C GLU A 332 16.42 -0.50 21.42
N GLY A 333 16.27 0.31 20.35
CA GLY A 333 15.06 1.10 20.12
C GLY A 333 13.84 0.20 19.94
N VAL A 334 13.96 -0.86 19.15
CA VAL A 334 12.89 -1.84 18.92
C VAL A 334 12.56 -2.59 20.22
N ALA A 335 13.56 -3.05 20.98
CA ALA A 335 13.35 -3.73 22.25
C ALA A 335 12.64 -2.81 23.27
N ALA A 336 13.10 -1.57 23.43
CA ALA A 336 12.49 -0.60 24.32
C ALA A 336 11.02 -0.32 23.93
N ALA A 337 10.73 -0.15 22.64
CA ALA A 337 9.36 0.08 22.17
C ALA A 337 8.47 -1.14 22.42
N ILE A 338 8.94 -2.35 22.18
CA ILE A 338 8.22 -3.60 22.50
C ILE A 338 7.94 -3.69 24.01
N GLY A 339 8.90 -3.37 24.86
CA GLY A 339 8.72 -3.35 26.31
C GLY A 339 7.59 -2.40 26.72
N ARG A 340 7.62 -1.16 26.23
CA ARG A 340 6.61 -0.12 26.49
C ARG A 340 5.20 -0.51 26.04
N MET A 341 5.03 -1.37 25.03
CA MET A 341 3.72 -1.85 24.59
C MET A 341 2.98 -2.63 25.67
N TYR A 342 3.70 -3.23 26.62
CA TYR A 342 3.14 -4.00 27.74
C TYR A 342 3.05 -3.22 29.06
N GLU A 343 3.36 -1.92 29.04
CA GLU A 343 3.23 -1.06 30.21
C GLU A 343 1.80 -0.53 30.38
N GLY A 344 1.24 -0.71 31.58
CA GLY A 344 -0.10 -0.20 31.92
C GLY A 344 -1.19 -0.68 30.98
N ASP A 345 -1.97 0.26 30.45
CA ASP A 345 -3.10 0.04 29.54
C ASP A 345 -2.77 0.28 28.04
N ALA A 346 -1.49 0.42 27.69
CA ALA A 346 -1.05 0.87 26.36
C ALA A 346 -1.70 0.09 25.22
N LEU A 347 -1.73 -1.25 25.29
CA LEU A 347 -2.32 -2.10 24.26
C LEU A 347 -3.82 -1.84 24.06
N ALA A 348 -4.57 -1.71 25.15
CA ALA A 348 -6.02 -1.47 25.09
C ALA A 348 -6.30 -0.09 24.48
N ARG A 349 -5.64 0.95 25.00
CA ARG A 349 -5.75 2.32 24.52
C ARG A 349 -5.37 2.46 23.04
N PHE A 350 -4.26 1.86 22.61
CA PHE A 350 -3.85 1.93 21.21
C PHE A 350 -4.81 1.20 20.29
N ARG A 351 -5.41 0.10 20.72
CA ARG A 351 -6.44 -0.62 19.99
C ARG A 351 -7.69 0.24 19.77
N GLU A 352 -8.12 0.94 20.80
CA GLU A 352 -9.24 1.86 20.71
C GLU A 352 -8.93 3.04 19.78
N ASN A 353 -7.76 3.65 19.94
CA ASN A 353 -7.32 4.73 19.06
C ASN A 353 -7.20 4.31 17.59
N CYS A 354 -6.85 3.06 17.32
CA CYS A 354 -6.85 2.55 15.93
C CYS A 354 -8.24 2.63 15.27
N LEU A 355 -9.34 2.50 16.02
CA LEU A 355 -10.70 2.65 15.50
C LEU A 355 -11.00 4.07 15.01
N GLU A 356 -10.40 5.08 15.63
CA GLU A 356 -10.53 6.47 15.19
C GLU A 356 -9.60 6.76 14.01
N GLU A 357 -8.31 6.43 14.19
CA GLU A 357 -7.27 6.75 13.22
C GLU A 357 -7.48 6.06 11.87
N ARG A 358 -8.00 4.82 11.84
CA ARG A 358 -8.26 4.10 10.59
C ARG A 358 -9.23 4.81 9.65
N ARG A 359 -10.09 5.74 10.16
CA ARG A 359 -11.01 6.53 9.34
C ARG A 359 -10.29 7.38 8.31
N ARG A 360 -9.05 7.79 8.59
CA ARG A 360 -8.17 8.53 7.66
C ARG A 360 -7.84 7.74 6.40
N PHE A 361 -7.96 6.41 6.47
CA PHE A 361 -7.59 5.47 5.41
C PHE A 361 -8.81 4.86 4.71
N SER A 362 -9.96 5.52 4.79
CA SER A 362 -11.16 5.04 4.09
C SER A 362 -11.10 5.36 2.59
N TRP A 363 -11.73 4.52 1.79
CA TRP A 363 -11.91 4.77 0.36
C TRP A 363 -12.74 6.02 0.09
N GLU A 364 -13.70 6.31 0.98
CA GLU A 364 -14.51 7.53 0.95
C GLU A 364 -13.63 8.77 1.09
N GLU A 365 -12.65 8.75 2.02
CA GLU A 365 -11.75 9.90 2.21
C GLU A 365 -10.84 10.09 1.00
N MET A 366 -10.31 9.01 0.41
CA MET A 366 -9.56 9.09 -0.84
C MET A 366 -10.40 9.73 -1.96
N CYS A 367 -11.66 9.30 -2.12
CA CYS A 367 -12.58 9.88 -3.10
C CYS A 367 -12.94 11.34 -2.78
N ASN A 368 -13.02 11.72 -1.49
CA ASN A 368 -13.19 13.13 -1.07
C ASN A 368 -12.02 13.98 -1.52
N ARG A 369 -10.78 13.53 -1.27
CA ARG A 369 -9.56 14.23 -1.69
C ARG A 369 -9.46 14.39 -3.20
N ILE A 370 -9.79 13.35 -3.97
CA ILE A 370 -9.85 13.44 -5.43
C ILE A 370 -10.93 14.44 -5.89
N THR A 371 -12.09 14.43 -5.25
CA THR A 371 -13.18 15.36 -5.57
C THR A 371 -12.81 16.80 -5.20
N GLU A 372 -12.14 17.01 -4.07
CA GLU A 372 -11.60 18.30 -3.65
C GLU A 372 -10.58 18.83 -4.68
N LEU A 373 -9.64 17.96 -5.06
CA LEU A 373 -8.65 18.31 -6.09
C LEU A 373 -9.31 18.70 -7.42
N TYR A 374 -10.34 17.95 -7.85
CA TYR A 374 -11.11 18.31 -9.05
C TYR A 374 -11.71 19.71 -8.94
N ARG A 375 -12.28 20.09 -7.80
CA ARG A 375 -12.84 21.43 -7.58
C ARG A 375 -11.76 22.51 -7.68
N ILE A 376 -10.58 22.28 -7.03
CA ILE A 376 -9.45 23.21 -7.07
C ILE A 376 -9.00 23.47 -8.52
N VAL A 377 -8.81 22.42 -9.32
CA VAL A 377 -8.30 22.57 -10.69
C VAL A 377 -9.36 23.01 -11.70
N SER A 378 -10.65 22.98 -11.32
CA SER A 378 -11.77 23.41 -12.15
C SER A 378 -12.20 24.85 -11.86
N SER A 379 -11.77 25.43 -10.74
CA SER A 379 -12.07 26.83 -10.41
C SER A 379 -11.40 27.76 -11.43
N PRO A 380 -12.10 28.78 -11.93
CA PRO A 380 -11.48 29.79 -12.76
C PRO A 380 -10.32 30.46 -12.02
N LYS A 381 -9.19 30.62 -12.70
CA LYS A 381 -8.02 31.36 -12.18
C LYS A 381 -8.32 32.86 -12.14
#